data_76c019f7d72fddff223cb7c7325a3cd1
#
_entry.id   76c019f7d72fddff223cb7c7325a3cd1
#
_cell.length_a   1.000
_cell.length_b   1.000
_cell.length_c   1.000
_cell.angle_alpha   90.00
_cell.angle_beta   90.00
_cell.angle_gamma   90.00
#
_symmetry.space_group_name_H-M   'P 1'
#
loop_
_entity.id
_entity.type
_entity.pdbx_description
1 polymer ?
#
loop_
_entity_poly.entity_id
_entity_poly.type
_entity_poly.pdbx_seq_one_letter_code
_entity_poly.pdbx_strand_id
1 'polypeptide(L)'
;FSGSRMQTEEQISSRANQIIAEGGKIIDVGAFSTRPGAAFVSGKEEMKRMRNALSIVRRVQPDAIVSVDTYRPDVAKMSVEEFGADIINDVSEGGITGIVDTPLAERSDIFETVAKLNVPYILMSVKSNLRDMLIAFADEVQRLRDLGQKDIILDPGFGFGKSLAQNYAILDEMEKIHIMELPILVGVSRKRMIWQLLNNSAEEAMNGTVVIDTIALTKGANILRVHDVKPAVESIQIYNALKKK
;
A
#
# COMPACT_ATOMS: atom_id res chain seq x y z
N PHE A 1 3.28 -10.67 8.03
CA PHE A 1 2.25 -11.45 8.73
C PHE A 1 1.87 -12.68 7.91
N SER A 2 1.98 -13.86 8.50
CA SER A 2 1.75 -15.14 7.80
C SER A 2 0.31 -15.31 7.34
N GLY A 3 -0.65 -14.82 8.11
CA GLY A 3 -2.08 -14.89 7.83
C GLY A 3 -2.56 -14.08 6.61
N SER A 4 -1.68 -13.30 5.96
CA SER A 4 -2.01 -12.57 4.73
C SER A 4 -1.51 -13.25 3.44
N ARG A 5 -0.89 -14.43 3.55
CA ARG A 5 -0.34 -15.16 2.40
C ARG A 5 -1.36 -16.17 1.90
N MET A 6 -2.04 -15.82 0.80
CA MET A 6 -3.01 -16.70 0.14
C MET A 6 -2.35 -17.35 -1.08
N GLN A 7 -2.25 -18.68 -1.09
CA GLN A 7 -1.52 -19.43 -2.12
C GLN A 7 -2.42 -20.31 -2.97
N THR A 8 -3.58 -20.71 -2.45
CA THR A 8 -4.55 -21.52 -3.19
C THR A 8 -5.72 -20.68 -3.68
N GLU A 9 -6.40 -21.16 -4.71
CA GLU A 9 -7.61 -20.52 -5.25
C GLU A 9 -8.68 -20.32 -4.16
N GLU A 10 -8.88 -21.34 -3.32
CA GLU A 10 -9.85 -21.28 -2.22
C GLU A 10 -9.49 -20.20 -1.21
N GLN A 11 -8.21 -20.08 -0.83
CA GLN A 11 -7.74 -19.06 0.09
C GLN A 11 -7.93 -17.64 -0.49
N ILE A 12 -7.58 -17.44 -1.76
CA ILE A 12 -7.74 -16.14 -2.45
C ILE A 12 -9.22 -15.77 -2.53
N SER A 13 -10.08 -16.71 -2.96
CA SER A 13 -11.52 -16.50 -3.06
C SER A 13 -12.16 -16.18 -1.72
N SER A 14 -11.85 -16.98 -0.70
CA SER A 14 -12.35 -16.76 0.66
C SER A 14 -11.92 -15.40 1.21
N ARG A 15 -10.65 -15.03 1.01
CA ARG A 15 -10.13 -13.75 1.50
C ARG A 15 -10.74 -12.56 0.77
N ALA A 16 -10.90 -12.62 -0.55
CA ALA A 16 -11.56 -11.56 -1.32
C ALA A 16 -13.01 -11.35 -0.86
N ASN A 17 -13.76 -12.42 -0.67
CA ASN A 17 -15.13 -12.37 -0.16
C ASN A 17 -15.18 -11.80 1.27
N GLN A 18 -14.26 -12.22 2.15
CA GLN A 18 -14.19 -11.74 3.53
C GLN A 18 -13.91 -10.23 3.59
N ILE A 19 -12.95 -9.71 2.78
CA ILE A 19 -12.64 -8.28 2.73
C ILE A 19 -13.89 -7.45 2.46
N ILE A 20 -14.67 -7.83 1.45
CA ILE A 20 -15.88 -7.10 1.08
C ILE A 20 -16.98 -7.27 2.15
N ALA A 21 -17.18 -8.48 2.66
CA ALA A 21 -18.17 -8.76 3.71
C ALA A 21 -17.89 -8.00 5.02
N GLU A 22 -16.61 -7.79 5.36
CA GLU A 22 -16.18 -7.00 6.52
C GLU A 22 -16.25 -5.48 6.29
N GLY A 23 -16.62 -5.02 5.08
CA GLY A 23 -16.80 -3.62 4.73
C GLY A 23 -15.58 -2.95 4.08
N GLY A 24 -14.56 -3.73 3.72
CA GLY A 24 -13.43 -3.25 2.91
C GLY A 24 -13.91 -2.71 1.56
N LYS A 25 -13.27 -1.66 1.08
CA LYS A 25 -13.66 -0.98 -0.17
C LYS A 25 -12.71 -1.27 -1.32
N ILE A 26 -11.48 -1.63 -1.02
CA ILE A 26 -10.43 -1.89 -2.00
C ILE A 26 -9.78 -3.23 -1.63
N ILE A 27 -9.58 -4.09 -2.61
CA ILE A 27 -8.81 -5.32 -2.47
C ILE A 27 -7.40 -5.02 -3.03
N ASP A 28 -6.38 -5.07 -2.16
CA ASP A 28 -4.99 -4.86 -2.58
C ASP A 28 -4.31 -6.23 -2.82
N VAL A 29 -3.87 -6.47 -4.05
CA VAL A 29 -3.32 -7.76 -4.50
C VAL A 29 -1.83 -7.62 -4.77
N GLY A 30 -1.01 -8.38 -4.05
CA GLY A 30 0.43 -8.46 -4.25
C GLY A 30 0.91 -9.89 -4.50
N ALA A 31 1.83 -10.08 -5.44
CA ALA A 31 2.30 -11.40 -5.85
C ALA A 31 3.64 -11.80 -5.20
N PHE A 32 4.28 -10.91 -4.47
CA PHE A 32 5.52 -11.18 -3.73
C PHE A 32 5.63 -10.28 -2.48
N SER A 33 6.63 -10.57 -1.64
CA SER A 33 6.86 -9.78 -0.43
C SER A 33 8.06 -8.86 -0.62
N THR A 34 7.87 -7.57 -0.36
CA THR A 34 8.94 -6.56 -0.36
C THR A 34 9.66 -6.43 0.99
N ARG A 35 9.43 -7.37 1.92
CA ARG A 35 10.08 -7.35 3.23
C ARG A 35 11.57 -7.65 3.12
N PRO A 36 12.41 -7.07 3.99
CA PRO A 36 13.82 -7.46 4.09
C PRO A 36 13.96 -8.98 4.28
N GLY A 37 14.82 -9.62 3.46
CA GLY A 37 15.04 -11.07 3.51
C GLY A 37 13.95 -11.92 2.84
N ALA A 38 12.98 -11.34 2.15
CA ALA A 38 12.06 -12.11 1.32
C ALA A 38 12.80 -12.69 0.11
N ALA A 39 12.40 -13.92 -0.30
CA ALA A 39 12.96 -14.54 -1.48
C ALA A 39 12.68 -13.69 -2.73
N PHE A 40 13.68 -13.53 -3.57
CA PHE A 40 13.53 -12.84 -4.85
C PHE A 40 12.50 -13.55 -5.73
N VAL A 41 11.63 -12.78 -6.35
CA VAL A 41 10.64 -13.24 -7.32
C VAL A 41 10.91 -12.53 -8.65
N SER A 42 11.18 -13.31 -9.70
CA SER A 42 11.40 -12.75 -11.04
C SER A 42 10.12 -12.08 -11.58
N GLY A 43 10.27 -11.14 -12.50
CA GLY A 43 9.12 -10.48 -13.14
C GLY A 43 8.19 -11.49 -13.84
N LYS A 44 8.74 -12.53 -14.45
CA LYS A 44 7.96 -13.62 -15.07
C LYS A 44 7.11 -14.39 -14.04
N GLU A 45 7.67 -14.68 -12.90
CA GLU A 45 6.96 -15.41 -11.84
C GLU A 45 5.91 -14.50 -11.17
N GLU A 46 6.23 -13.23 -10.92
CA GLU A 46 5.26 -12.25 -10.43
C GLU A 46 4.08 -12.10 -11.39
N MET A 47 4.36 -11.94 -12.69
CA MET A 47 3.36 -11.87 -13.74
C MET A 47 2.40 -13.07 -13.71
N LYS A 48 2.95 -14.28 -13.58
CA LYS A 48 2.15 -15.51 -13.50
C LYS A 48 1.26 -15.52 -12.25
N ARG A 49 1.83 -15.20 -11.09
CA ARG A 49 1.08 -15.18 -9.82
C ARG A 49 0.00 -14.11 -9.83
N MET A 50 0.31 -12.93 -10.33
CA MET A 50 -0.63 -11.82 -10.42
C MET A 50 -1.81 -12.15 -11.34
N ARG A 51 -1.57 -12.71 -12.53
CA ARG A 51 -2.65 -13.19 -13.42
C ARG A 51 -3.57 -14.19 -12.73
N ASN A 52 -2.99 -15.16 -12.03
CA ASN A 52 -3.78 -16.15 -11.29
C ASN A 52 -4.62 -15.48 -10.19
N ALA A 53 -4.02 -14.63 -9.38
CA ALA A 53 -4.73 -13.96 -8.28
C ALA A 53 -5.85 -13.04 -8.80
N LEU A 54 -5.56 -12.21 -9.80
CA LEU A 54 -6.54 -11.28 -10.38
C LEU A 54 -7.69 -12.01 -11.07
N SER A 55 -7.43 -13.11 -11.79
CA SER A 55 -8.50 -13.93 -12.39
C SER A 55 -9.46 -14.48 -11.35
N ILE A 56 -8.95 -14.92 -10.19
CA ILE A 56 -9.75 -15.42 -9.09
C ILE A 56 -10.55 -14.27 -8.44
N VAL A 57 -9.88 -13.16 -8.12
CA VAL A 57 -10.52 -12.00 -7.48
C VAL A 57 -11.65 -11.47 -8.36
N ARG A 58 -11.42 -11.26 -9.64
CA ARG A 58 -12.46 -10.74 -10.58
C ARG A 58 -13.62 -11.71 -10.75
N ARG A 59 -13.39 -13.01 -10.67
CA ARG A 59 -14.47 -14.01 -10.73
C ARG A 59 -15.38 -13.97 -9.52
N VAL A 60 -14.84 -13.79 -8.30
CA VAL A 60 -15.63 -13.84 -7.06
C VAL A 60 -16.11 -12.46 -6.60
N GLN A 61 -15.43 -11.40 -7.01
CA GLN A 61 -15.74 -10.00 -6.70
C GLN A 61 -15.57 -9.13 -7.97
N PRO A 62 -16.45 -9.28 -8.98
CA PRO A 62 -16.29 -8.59 -10.27
C PRO A 62 -16.31 -7.06 -10.15
N ASP A 63 -17.10 -6.52 -9.23
CA ASP A 63 -17.31 -5.07 -9.07
C ASP A 63 -16.39 -4.45 -8.00
N ALA A 64 -15.49 -5.23 -7.38
CA ALA A 64 -14.59 -4.69 -6.37
C ALA A 64 -13.56 -3.75 -6.98
N ILE A 65 -13.25 -2.66 -6.28
CA ILE A 65 -12.07 -1.84 -6.59
C ILE A 65 -10.82 -2.67 -6.26
N VAL A 66 -9.94 -2.84 -7.24
CA VAL A 66 -8.72 -3.64 -7.10
C VAL A 66 -7.48 -2.75 -7.21
N SER A 67 -6.67 -2.77 -6.16
CA SER A 67 -5.32 -2.21 -6.14
C SER A 67 -4.30 -3.33 -6.40
N VAL A 68 -3.23 -3.03 -7.11
CA VAL A 68 -2.17 -3.98 -7.43
C VAL A 68 -0.84 -3.49 -6.87
N ASP A 69 -0.29 -4.24 -5.90
CA ASP A 69 1.01 -3.98 -5.27
C ASP A 69 2.12 -4.50 -6.19
N THR A 70 2.69 -3.60 -6.98
CA THR A 70 3.81 -3.87 -7.88
C THR A 70 4.56 -2.59 -8.27
N TYR A 71 5.87 -2.72 -8.44
CA TYR A 71 6.74 -1.67 -9.01
C TYR A 71 7.16 -1.97 -10.45
N ARG A 72 6.73 -3.09 -11.01
CA ARG A 72 7.11 -3.51 -12.36
C ARG A 72 6.11 -3.02 -13.41
N PRO A 73 6.56 -2.22 -14.40
CA PRO A 73 5.68 -1.67 -15.43
C PRO A 73 4.87 -2.71 -16.20
N ASP A 74 5.49 -3.85 -16.55
CA ASP A 74 4.80 -4.90 -17.30
C ASP A 74 3.70 -5.56 -16.48
N VAL A 75 3.90 -5.75 -15.17
CA VAL A 75 2.89 -6.30 -14.26
C VAL A 75 1.76 -5.30 -14.07
N ALA A 76 2.09 -4.02 -13.86
CA ALA A 76 1.09 -2.97 -13.76
C ALA A 76 0.24 -2.88 -15.03
N LYS A 77 0.88 -2.84 -16.19
CA LYS A 77 0.21 -2.80 -17.49
C LYS A 77 -0.74 -3.98 -17.69
N MET A 78 -0.26 -5.19 -17.52
CA MET A 78 -1.07 -6.41 -17.60
C MET A 78 -2.26 -6.38 -16.64
N SER A 79 -2.05 -5.94 -15.40
CA SER A 79 -3.10 -5.91 -14.39
C SER A 79 -4.23 -4.96 -14.74
N VAL A 80 -3.91 -3.81 -15.34
CA VAL A 80 -4.91 -2.83 -15.77
C VAL A 80 -5.57 -3.27 -17.08
N GLU A 81 -4.78 -3.63 -18.10
CA GLU A 81 -5.31 -3.91 -19.44
C GLU A 81 -6.08 -5.24 -19.54
N GLU A 82 -5.62 -6.30 -18.83
CA GLU A 82 -6.26 -7.61 -18.92
C GLU A 82 -7.33 -7.85 -17.83
N PHE A 83 -7.17 -7.22 -16.65
CA PHE A 83 -8.04 -7.49 -15.48
C PHE A 83 -8.76 -6.26 -14.95
N GLY A 84 -8.56 -5.10 -15.57
CA GLY A 84 -9.21 -3.86 -15.12
C GLY A 84 -8.83 -3.48 -13.69
N ALA A 85 -7.56 -3.62 -13.29
CA ALA A 85 -7.11 -3.11 -12.01
C ALA A 85 -7.29 -1.60 -11.95
N ASP A 86 -7.80 -1.11 -10.83
CA ASP A 86 -8.24 0.27 -10.68
C ASP A 86 -7.14 1.19 -10.13
N ILE A 87 -6.16 0.63 -9.40
CA ILE A 87 -5.11 1.38 -8.69
C ILE A 87 -3.79 0.61 -8.82
N ILE A 88 -2.68 1.33 -9.01
CA ILE A 88 -1.33 0.77 -8.87
C ILE A 88 -0.72 1.26 -7.56
N ASN A 89 -0.32 0.32 -6.70
CA ASN A 89 0.33 0.56 -5.42
C ASN A 89 1.82 0.23 -5.53
N ASP A 90 2.66 1.26 -5.59
CA ASP A 90 4.10 1.10 -5.69
C ASP A 90 4.79 1.37 -4.35
N VAL A 91 5.43 0.34 -3.81
CA VAL A 91 6.17 0.42 -2.55
C VAL A 91 7.69 0.61 -2.76
N SER A 92 8.09 1.10 -3.91
CA SER A 92 9.52 1.24 -4.30
C SER A 92 9.97 2.67 -4.61
N GLU A 93 9.11 3.67 -4.39
CA GLU A 93 9.39 5.08 -4.73
C GLU A 93 9.78 5.23 -6.22
N GLY A 94 8.90 4.75 -7.11
CA GLY A 94 9.11 4.80 -8.55
C GLY A 94 10.07 3.75 -9.12
N GLY A 95 10.36 2.69 -8.38
CA GLY A 95 11.25 1.60 -8.82
C GLY A 95 12.74 1.92 -8.74
N ILE A 96 13.14 3.10 -8.26
CA ILE A 96 14.52 3.60 -8.33
C ILE A 96 15.30 3.55 -7.02
N THR A 97 14.65 3.38 -5.88
CA THR A 97 15.29 3.56 -4.55
C THR A 97 15.97 2.32 -3.98
N GLY A 98 15.78 1.15 -4.59
CA GLY A 98 16.46 -0.07 -4.16
C GLY A 98 16.03 -0.63 -2.80
N ILE A 99 14.83 -0.31 -2.32
CA ILE A 99 14.23 -0.94 -1.14
C ILE A 99 14.09 -2.44 -1.33
N VAL A 100 13.80 -2.85 -2.54
CA VAL A 100 13.67 -4.25 -2.92
C VAL A 100 15.02 -4.73 -3.41
N ASP A 101 15.48 -5.87 -2.94
CA ASP A 101 16.68 -6.54 -3.44
C ASP A 101 16.40 -7.09 -4.85
N THR A 102 16.33 -6.17 -5.81
CA THR A 102 16.04 -6.44 -7.21
C THR A 102 17.27 -6.08 -8.03
N PRO A 103 17.74 -6.96 -8.91
CA PRO A 103 18.85 -6.65 -9.80
C PRO A 103 18.63 -5.34 -10.56
N LEU A 104 19.67 -4.52 -10.70
CA LEU A 104 19.59 -3.21 -11.39
C LEU A 104 19.00 -3.32 -12.80
N ALA A 105 19.26 -4.42 -13.50
CA ALA A 105 18.72 -4.69 -14.82
C ALA A 105 17.19 -4.90 -14.85
N GLU A 106 16.58 -5.23 -13.71
CA GLU A 106 15.12 -5.43 -13.59
C GLU A 106 14.42 -4.20 -12.97
N ARG A 107 15.16 -3.19 -12.54
CA ARG A 107 14.61 -1.94 -12.03
C ARG A 107 14.23 -1.06 -13.21
N SER A 108 13.00 -0.62 -13.23
CA SER A 108 12.50 0.29 -14.25
C SER A 108 11.69 1.40 -13.62
N ASP A 109 11.67 2.53 -14.31
CA ASP A 109 10.83 3.65 -13.93
C ASP A 109 9.38 3.36 -14.31
N ILE A 110 8.53 3.19 -13.30
CA ILE A 110 7.11 2.90 -13.48
C ILE A 110 6.29 4.16 -13.81
N PHE A 111 6.81 5.37 -13.58
CA PHE A 111 6.04 6.61 -13.71
C PHE A 111 5.44 6.81 -15.10
N GLU A 112 6.23 6.55 -16.15
CA GLU A 112 5.71 6.66 -17.53
C GLU A 112 4.58 5.65 -17.80
N THR A 113 4.70 4.46 -17.23
CA THR A 113 3.68 3.41 -17.43
C THR A 113 2.37 3.79 -16.77
N VAL A 114 2.38 4.20 -15.49
CA VAL A 114 1.15 4.54 -14.78
C VAL A 114 0.49 5.78 -15.35
N ALA A 115 1.26 6.76 -15.80
CA ALA A 115 0.74 7.94 -16.47
C ALA A 115 -0.01 7.58 -17.78
N LYS A 116 0.51 6.61 -18.55
CA LYS A 116 -0.15 6.11 -19.78
C LYS A 116 -1.40 5.27 -19.47
N LEU A 117 -1.38 4.51 -18.37
CA LEU A 117 -2.53 3.71 -17.94
C LEU A 117 -3.68 4.56 -17.40
N ASN A 118 -3.40 5.78 -16.95
CA ASN A 118 -4.39 6.74 -16.46
C ASN A 118 -5.27 6.17 -15.32
N VAL A 119 -4.64 5.44 -14.39
CA VAL A 119 -5.25 4.93 -13.16
C VAL A 119 -4.62 5.61 -11.95
N PRO A 120 -5.31 5.73 -10.79
CA PRO A 120 -4.71 6.21 -9.56
C PRO A 120 -3.42 5.48 -9.20
N TYR A 121 -2.43 6.24 -8.74
CA TYR A 121 -1.12 5.72 -8.37
C TYR A 121 -0.80 6.05 -6.91
N ILE A 122 -0.44 5.02 -6.14
CA ILE A 122 0.04 5.19 -4.78
C ILE A 122 1.56 5.30 -4.82
N LEU A 123 2.05 6.49 -4.46
CA LEU A 123 3.46 6.83 -4.36
C LEU A 123 3.90 6.71 -2.91
N MET A 124 4.73 5.71 -2.60
CA MET A 124 5.25 5.50 -1.26
C MET A 124 6.65 6.10 -1.11
N SER A 125 6.90 6.78 0.02
CA SER A 125 8.22 7.29 0.35
C SER A 125 9.02 6.35 1.25
N VAL A 126 10.31 6.23 0.93
CA VAL A 126 11.31 5.50 1.75
C VAL A 126 12.11 6.42 2.66
N LYS A 127 11.90 7.72 2.59
CA LYS A 127 12.65 8.68 3.39
C LYS A 127 12.37 8.49 4.88
N SER A 128 13.42 8.62 5.69
CA SER A 128 13.40 8.32 7.11
C SER A 128 12.97 9.48 8.01
N ASN A 129 12.76 10.67 7.45
CA ASN A 129 12.26 11.85 8.14
C ASN A 129 11.31 12.65 7.26
N LEU A 130 10.43 13.43 7.88
CA LEU A 130 9.35 14.13 7.20
C LEU A 130 9.86 15.20 6.21
N ARG A 131 10.93 15.93 6.55
CA ARG A 131 11.47 16.98 5.68
C ARG A 131 11.91 16.42 4.34
N ASP A 132 12.75 15.38 4.37
CA ASP A 132 13.27 14.75 3.15
C ASP A 132 12.14 14.05 2.37
N MET A 133 11.14 13.51 3.09
CA MET A 133 9.94 12.95 2.48
C MET A 133 9.14 14.00 1.70
N LEU A 134 8.90 15.18 2.28
CA LEU A 134 8.16 16.25 1.60
C LEU A 134 8.91 16.77 0.38
N ILE A 135 10.24 16.89 0.45
CA ILE A 135 11.07 17.30 -0.69
C ILE A 135 10.98 16.24 -1.80
N ALA A 136 11.13 14.95 -1.48
CA ALA A 136 11.02 13.88 -2.44
C ALA A 136 9.62 13.82 -3.08
N PHE A 137 8.57 13.90 -2.28
CA PHE A 137 7.20 13.94 -2.79
C PHE A 137 6.97 15.12 -3.75
N ALA A 138 7.51 16.31 -3.43
CA ALA A 138 7.36 17.48 -4.31
C ALA A 138 7.97 17.20 -5.69
N ASP A 139 9.18 16.66 -5.73
CA ASP A 139 9.89 16.36 -6.98
C ASP A 139 9.19 15.22 -7.76
N GLU A 140 8.81 14.14 -7.07
CA GLU A 140 8.20 12.96 -7.69
C GLU A 140 6.78 13.25 -8.19
N VAL A 141 5.99 13.99 -7.42
CA VAL A 141 4.65 14.42 -7.83
C VAL A 141 4.74 15.34 -9.04
N GLN A 142 5.69 16.29 -9.05
CA GLN A 142 5.90 17.15 -10.22
C GLN A 142 6.25 16.31 -11.45
N ARG A 143 7.17 15.37 -11.32
CA ARG A 143 7.54 14.46 -12.42
C ARG A 143 6.35 13.64 -12.94
N LEU A 144 5.53 13.09 -12.03
CA LEU A 144 4.31 12.38 -12.40
C LEU A 144 3.32 13.28 -13.12
N ARG A 145 3.14 14.53 -12.66
CA ARG A 145 2.28 15.53 -13.30
C ARG A 145 2.78 15.90 -14.72
N ASP A 146 4.07 16.06 -14.89
CA ASP A 146 4.69 16.36 -16.20
C ASP A 146 4.48 15.22 -17.19
N LEU A 147 4.38 13.98 -16.72
CA LEU A 147 4.02 12.81 -17.54
C LEU A 147 2.51 12.67 -17.78
N GLY A 148 1.68 13.50 -17.14
CA GLY A 148 0.23 13.50 -17.28
C GLY A 148 -0.54 12.69 -16.24
N GLN A 149 0.14 12.15 -15.20
CA GLN A 149 -0.53 11.44 -14.11
C GLN A 149 -1.40 12.39 -13.30
N LYS A 150 -2.70 12.08 -13.16
CA LYS A 150 -3.68 12.95 -12.50
C LYS A 150 -3.93 12.56 -11.04
N ASP A 151 -4.20 11.30 -10.81
CA ASP A 151 -4.64 10.78 -9.52
C ASP A 151 -3.45 10.15 -8.78
N ILE A 152 -2.96 10.84 -7.75
CA ILE A 152 -1.82 10.44 -6.94
C ILE A 152 -2.25 10.35 -5.49
N ILE A 153 -1.88 9.27 -4.81
CA ILE A 153 -2.10 9.02 -3.39
C ILE A 153 -0.72 8.88 -2.74
N LEU A 154 -0.47 9.59 -1.65
CA LEU A 154 0.82 9.54 -0.95
C LEU A 154 0.79 8.49 0.15
N ASP A 155 1.85 7.68 0.26
CA ASP A 155 2.07 6.77 1.38
C ASP A 155 3.39 7.13 2.10
N PRO A 156 3.37 7.51 3.38
CA PRO A 156 4.57 7.79 4.16
C PRO A 156 5.52 6.59 4.30
N GLY A 157 5.10 5.39 3.92
CA GLY A 157 5.93 4.20 3.90
C GLY A 157 6.37 3.73 5.29
N PHE A 158 5.47 3.70 6.27
CA PHE A 158 5.76 3.19 7.59
C PHE A 158 6.38 1.78 7.51
N GLY A 159 7.47 1.56 8.25
CA GLY A 159 8.19 0.27 8.30
C GLY A 159 9.17 0.02 7.15
N PHE A 160 9.19 0.85 6.12
CA PHE A 160 10.14 0.74 5.02
C PHE A 160 11.37 1.61 5.27
N GLY A 161 12.53 0.97 5.49
CA GLY A 161 13.81 1.65 5.70
C GLY A 161 13.88 2.58 6.93
N LYS A 162 12.93 2.49 7.86
CA LYS A 162 12.77 3.38 9.02
C LYS A 162 12.98 2.64 10.34
N SER A 163 13.69 3.27 11.26
CA SER A 163 13.80 2.81 12.65
C SER A 163 12.47 2.99 13.40
N LEU A 164 12.36 2.42 14.60
CA LEU A 164 11.20 2.59 15.47
C LEU A 164 10.93 4.09 15.75
N ALA A 165 11.96 4.83 16.17
CA ALA A 165 11.84 6.25 16.48
C ALA A 165 11.43 7.09 15.25
N GLN A 166 11.98 6.80 14.07
CA GLN A 166 11.65 7.49 12.83
C GLN A 166 10.20 7.26 12.41
N ASN A 167 9.66 6.04 12.54
CA ASN A 167 8.25 5.78 12.27
C ASN A 167 7.35 6.63 13.16
N TYR A 168 7.63 6.69 14.47
CA TYR A 168 6.81 7.50 15.39
C TYR A 168 6.98 9.01 15.18
N ALA A 169 8.18 9.48 14.85
CA ALA A 169 8.40 10.88 14.51
C ALA A 169 7.59 11.31 13.27
N ILE A 170 7.56 10.46 12.23
CA ILE A 170 6.75 10.72 11.03
C ILE A 170 5.25 10.67 11.36
N LEU A 171 4.81 9.71 12.18
CA LEU A 171 3.41 9.62 12.59
C LEU A 171 2.98 10.85 13.39
N ASP A 172 3.85 11.36 14.27
CA ASP A 172 3.57 12.53 15.10
C ASP A 172 3.37 13.81 14.27
N GLU A 173 4.08 13.94 13.16
CA GLU A 173 4.00 15.10 12.29
C GLU A 173 3.26 14.85 10.96
N MET A 174 2.54 13.73 10.83
CA MET A 174 1.97 13.27 9.56
C MET A 174 0.98 14.27 8.93
N GLU A 175 0.27 15.05 9.74
CA GLU A 175 -0.64 16.09 9.27
C GLU A 175 0.04 17.14 8.38
N LYS A 176 1.35 17.32 8.49
CA LYS A 176 2.11 18.24 7.62
C LYS A 176 2.19 17.78 6.16
N ILE A 177 1.94 16.48 5.89
CA ILE A 177 1.90 15.97 4.51
C ILE A 177 0.73 16.58 3.73
N HIS A 178 -0.31 17.08 4.40
CA HIS A 178 -1.43 17.75 3.75
C HIS A 178 -1.05 19.02 2.98
N ILE A 179 0.16 19.57 3.17
CA ILE A 179 0.67 20.66 2.31
C ILE A 179 0.74 20.26 0.84
N MET A 180 0.79 18.95 0.55
CA MET A 180 0.79 18.42 -0.82
C MET A 180 -0.59 18.41 -1.48
N GLU A 181 -1.67 18.64 -0.71
CA GLU A 181 -3.06 18.63 -1.17
C GLU A 181 -3.48 17.34 -1.90
N LEU A 182 -2.87 16.21 -1.50
CA LEU A 182 -3.14 14.88 -2.04
C LEU A 182 -3.64 13.94 -0.95
N PRO A 183 -4.45 12.92 -1.31
CA PRO A 183 -4.86 11.89 -0.36
C PRO A 183 -3.68 11.14 0.24
N ILE A 184 -3.82 10.74 1.51
CA ILE A 184 -2.79 10.00 2.24
C ILE A 184 -3.30 8.59 2.55
N LEU A 185 -2.54 7.59 2.12
CA LEU A 185 -2.71 6.20 2.51
C LEU A 185 -1.76 5.86 3.66
N VAL A 186 -2.25 5.13 4.65
CA VAL A 186 -1.44 4.64 5.76
C VAL A 186 -1.54 3.12 5.87
N GLY A 187 -0.38 2.46 5.85
CA GLY A 187 -0.26 1.02 6.03
C GLY A 187 0.63 0.67 7.21
N VAL A 188 0.06 0.51 8.41
CA VAL A 188 0.80 0.19 9.66
C VAL A 188 0.47 -1.20 10.20
N SER A 189 -0.53 -1.87 9.63
CA SER A 189 -1.12 -3.08 10.16
C SER A 189 -0.08 -4.16 10.49
N ARG A 190 -0.03 -4.54 11.77
CA ARG A 190 0.84 -5.57 12.33
C ARG A 190 2.33 -5.38 12.02
N LYS A 191 2.75 -4.11 11.73
CA LYS A 191 4.14 -3.78 11.42
C LYS A 191 5.04 -3.77 12.66
N ARG A 192 6.34 -3.90 12.40
CA ARG A 192 7.39 -3.95 13.43
C ARG A 192 7.33 -2.78 14.41
N MET A 193 6.97 -1.58 13.95
CA MET A 193 6.84 -0.41 14.80
C MET A 193 5.84 -0.60 15.95
N ILE A 194 4.83 -1.47 15.78
CA ILE A 194 3.81 -1.75 16.80
C ILE A 194 4.32 -2.84 17.75
N TRP A 195 4.60 -4.04 17.23
CA TRP A 195 4.92 -5.17 18.09
C TRP A 195 6.27 -5.05 18.78
N GLN A 196 7.25 -4.34 18.20
CA GLN A 196 8.51 -4.07 18.85
C GLN A 196 8.34 -3.10 20.04
N LEU A 197 7.50 -2.06 19.90
CA LEU A 197 7.21 -1.13 21.01
C LEU A 197 6.50 -1.83 22.18
N LEU A 198 5.57 -2.71 21.84
CA LEU A 198 4.72 -3.41 22.82
C LEU A 198 5.37 -4.68 23.37
N ASN A 199 6.59 -5.05 22.90
CA ASN A 199 7.29 -6.28 23.25
C ASN A 199 6.43 -7.53 23.04
N ASN A 200 5.69 -7.59 21.92
CA ASN A 200 4.86 -8.73 21.54
C ASN A 200 5.19 -9.19 20.10
N SER A 201 4.32 -9.98 19.49
CA SER A 201 4.46 -10.53 18.13
C SER A 201 3.56 -9.81 17.11
N ALA A 202 3.80 -10.05 15.83
CA ALA A 202 2.92 -9.54 14.76
C ALA A 202 1.49 -10.10 14.86
N GLU A 203 1.36 -11.34 15.35
CA GLU A 203 0.07 -12.01 15.58
C GLU A 203 -0.74 -11.30 16.68
N GLU A 204 -0.07 -10.77 17.70
CA GLU A 204 -0.67 -10.07 18.84
C GLU A 204 -0.83 -8.56 18.61
N ALA A 205 -0.34 -8.03 17.49
CA ALA A 205 -0.31 -6.59 17.22
C ALA A 205 -1.63 -5.99 16.73
N MET A 206 -2.75 -6.71 16.75
CA MET A 206 -4.03 -6.21 16.27
C MET A 206 -4.50 -4.98 17.05
N ASN A 207 -4.53 -5.05 18.38
CA ASN A 207 -4.95 -3.91 19.20
C ASN A 207 -4.07 -2.66 18.97
N GLY A 208 -2.74 -2.84 18.92
CA GLY A 208 -1.82 -1.74 18.61
C GLY A 208 -2.04 -1.18 17.20
N THR A 209 -2.42 -2.02 16.23
CA THR A 209 -2.80 -1.58 14.88
C THR A 209 -4.01 -0.65 14.94
N VAL A 210 -5.08 -1.04 15.62
CA VAL A 210 -6.30 -0.23 15.78
C VAL A 210 -5.99 1.14 16.40
N VAL A 211 -5.12 1.16 17.41
CA VAL A 211 -4.69 2.43 18.05
C VAL A 211 -3.96 3.33 17.05
N ILE A 212 -2.99 2.80 16.31
CA ILE A 212 -2.22 3.59 15.34
C ILE A 212 -3.08 3.99 14.14
N ASP A 213 -3.97 3.14 13.64
CA ASP A 213 -4.93 3.48 12.59
C ASP A 213 -5.84 4.64 13.01
N THR A 214 -6.32 4.63 14.27
CA THR A 214 -7.12 5.73 14.81
C THR A 214 -6.32 7.02 14.90
N ILE A 215 -5.07 6.97 15.35
CA ILE A 215 -4.17 8.13 15.38
C ILE A 215 -3.94 8.65 13.95
N ALA A 216 -3.67 7.76 13.00
CA ALA A 216 -3.47 8.13 11.59
C ALA A 216 -4.71 8.84 11.00
N LEU A 217 -5.92 8.34 11.29
CA LEU A 217 -7.17 9.01 10.89
C LEU A 217 -7.28 10.42 11.48
N THR A 218 -6.95 10.61 12.75
CA THR A 218 -6.99 11.95 13.39
C THR A 218 -5.96 12.91 12.79
N LYS A 219 -4.86 12.37 12.27
CA LYS A 219 -3.80 13.11 11.57
C LYS A 219 -4.02 13.20 10.05
N GLY A 220 -5.19 12.79 9.59
CA GLY A 220 -5.67 13.05 8.23
C GLY A 220 -5.45 11.92 7.22
N ALA A 221 -5.18 10.70 7.63
CA ALA A 221 -5.22 9.56 6.71
C ALA A 221 -6.59 9.45 6.01
N ASN A 222 -6.58 9.28 4.70
CA ASN A 222 -7.77 9.11 3.89
C ASN A 222 -8.06 7.62 3.60
N ILE A 223 -7.01 6.80 3.55
CA ILE A 223 -7.07 5.38 3.26
C ILE A 223 -6.24 4.61 4.29
N LEU A 224 -6.79 3.55 4.86
CA LEU A 224 -6.07 2.60 5.70
C LEU A 224 -5.84 1.29 4.94
N ARG A 225 -4.58 0.87 4.82
CA ARG A 225 -4.21 -0.43 4.25
C ARG A 225 -3.95 -1.43 5.38
N VAL A 226 -4.85 -2.40 5.53
CA VAL A 226 -4.89 -3.26 6.71
C VAL A 226 -5.01 -4.75 6.39
N HIS A 227 -4.56 -5.59 7.32
CA HIS A 227 -4.85 -7.03 7.30
C HIS A 227 -6.19 -7.35 7.97
N ASP A 228 -6.55 -6.62 9.03
CA ASP A 228 -7.74 -6.84 9.84
C ASP A 228 -8.80 -5.81 9.44
N VAL A 229 -9.69 -6.18 8.50
CA VAL A 229 -10.60 -5.22 7.85
C VAL A 229 -11.67 -4.73 8.82
N LYS A 230 -12.38 -5.64 9.50
CA LYS A 230 -13.46 -5.26 10.41
C LYS A 230 -13.04 -4.27 11.50
N PRO A 231 -11.94 -4.48 12.26
CA PRO A 231 -11.47 -3.49 13.24
C PRO A 231 -11.12 -2.12 12.64
N ALA A 232 -10.57 -2.09 11.42
CA ALA A 232 -10.28 -0.83 10.73
C ALA A 232 -11.56 -0.10 10.31
N VAL A 233 -12.57 -0.82 9.83
CA VAL A 233 -13.90 -0.25 9.50
C VAL A 233 -14.56 0.33 10.74
N GLU A 234 -14.50 -0.36 11.88
CA GLU A 234 -15.01 0.13 13.15
C GLU A 234 -14.30 1.43 13.60
N SER A 235 -12.97 1.49 13.45
CA SER A 235 -12.19 2.71 13.73
C SER A 235 -12.61 3.88 12.84
N ILE A 236 -12.84 3.65 11.55
CA ILE A 236 -13.32 4.66 10.59
C ILE A 236 -14.73 5.13 10.97
N GLN A 237 -15.63 4.24 11.36
CA GLN A 237 -16.98 4.59 11.77
C GLN A 237 -16.99 5.50 13.01
N ILE A 238 -16.18 5.16 14.02
CA ILE A 238 -16.03 5.97 15.25
C ILE A 238 -15.43 7.34 14.91
N TYR A 239 -14.37 7.37 14.10
CA TYR A 239 -13.75 8.62 13.66
C TYR A 239 -14.73 9.52 12.90
N ASN A 240 -15.50 8.97 11.98
CA ASN A 240 -16.50 9.72 11.21
C ASN A 240 -17.64 10.27 12.10
N ALA A 241 -17.99 9.57 13.17
CA ALA A 241 -18.98 10.06 14.13
C ALA A 241 -18.50 11.30 14.88
N LEU A 242 -17.19 11.42 15.14
CA LEU A 242 -16.60 12.64 15.75
C LEU A 242 -16.63 13.85 14.82
N LYS A 243 -16.61 13.64 13.49
CA LYS A 243 -16.60 14.73 12.50
C LYS A 243 -17.97 15.20 12.01
N LYS A 244 -19.01 14.44 12.32
CA LYS A 244 -20.41 14.85 12.05
C LYS A 244 -20.87 15.89 13.08
N LYS A 245 -20.33 17.11 12.99
CA LYS A 245 -20.86 18.28 13.69
C LYS A 245 -21.44 19.25 12.68
#